data_7f2b3df71e5f24127a013f7f49247de7
#
_entry.id   7f2b3df71e5f24127a013f7f49247de7
#
_cell.length_a   1.000
_cell.length_b   1.000
_cell.length_c   1.000
_cell.angle_alpha   90.00
_cell.angle_beta   90.00
_cell.angle_gamma   90.00
#
_symmetry.space_group_name_H-M   'P 1'
#
loop_
_entity.id
_entity.type
_entity.pdbx_description
1 polymer ?
#
loop_
_entity_poly.entity_id
_entity_poly.type
_entity_poly.pdbx_seq_one_letter_code
_entity_poly.pdbx_strand_id
1 'polypeptide(L)'
;MNQKSKLTFGKIFERFSYGCGDFGCNIIYTAMSAFLLFSVPASWASTPKLVYVFITYNLVSTVIYTAINVPYSALNALMTQDPYERSVLSIFRNLLATAGTLTINTFTLPLVEYFGNNAAAWTKTFVVFGFVAIAAFLCTFFGTKERVRAAENEGEVQ
;
A
#
# COMPACT_ATOMS: atom_id res chain seq x y z
N MET A 1 -3.23 25.80 -27.02
CA MET A 1 -2.40 25.14 -26.02
C MET A 1 -3.34 24.50 -25.00
N ASN A 2 -3.66 23.31 -24.86
CA ASN A 2 -3.20 22.15 -25.54
C ASN A 2 -3.95 20.93 -24.98
N GLN A 3 -4.86 20.37 -25.73
CA GLN A 3 -5.59 19.16 -25.35
C GLN A 3 -4.60 18.00 -25.07
N LYS A 4 -3.47 17.95 -25.80
CA LYS A 4 -2.38 17.00 -25.55
C LYS A 4 -1.71 17.16 -24.18
N SER A 5 -1.52 18.38 -23.67
CA SER A 5 -0.90 18.60 -22.34
C SER A 5 -1.83 18.24 -21.19
N LYS A 6 -3.12 18.49 -21.31
CA LYS A 6 -4.14 18.07 -20.31
C LYS A 6 -4.31 16.55 -20.29
N LEU A 7 -4.28 15.90 -21.46
CA LEU A 7 -4.30 14.43 -21.54
C LEU A 7 -3.04 13.81 -20.89
N THR A 8 -1.87 14.41 -21.09
CA THR A 8 -0.61 13.93 -20.49
C THR A 8 -0.61 14.08 -18.97
N PHE A 9 -1.06 15.24 -18.43
CA PHE A 9 -1.11 15.45 -16.98
C PHE A 9 -2.12 14.52 -16.29
N GLY A 10 -3.30 14.33 -16.88
CA GLY A 10 -4.30 13.39 -16.34
C GLY A 10 -3.81 11.94 -16.31
N LYS A 11 -3.10 11.50 -17.34
CA LYS A 11 -2.50 10.17 -17.36
C LYS A 11 -1.37 10.01 -16.32
N ILE A 12 -0.53 11.01 -16.13
CA ILE A 12 0.53 10.99 -15.10
C ILE A 12 -0.08 10.93 -13.72
N PHE A 13 -1.10 11.76 -13.47
CA PHE A 13 -1.82 11.77 -12.20
C PHE A 13 -2.46 10.40 -11.90
N GLU A 14 -3.12 9.79 -12.89
CA GLU A 14 -3.73 8.46 -12.76
C GLU A 14 -2.70 7.37 -12.45
N ARG A 15 -1.55 7.39 -13.13
CA ARG A 15 -0.45 6.46 -12.88
C ARG A 15 0.17 6.66 -11.50
N PHE A 16 0.33 7.89 -11.07
CA PHE A 16 0.78 8.22 -9.73
C PHE A 16 -0.22 7.75 -8.67
N SER A 17 -1.50 8.03 -8.85
CA SER A 17 -2.58 7.62 -7.95
C SER A 17 -2.65 6.09 -7.84
N TYR A 18 -2.48 5.37 -8.95
CA TYR A 18 -2.37 3.91 -8.94
C TYR A 18 -1.18 3.46 -8.08
N GLY A 19 -0.01 4.05 -8.24
CA GLY A 19 1.16 3.72 -7.43
C GLY A 19 0.99 4.04 -5.93
N CYS A 20 0.19 5.06 -5.56
CA CYS A 20 -0.12 5.37 -4.16
C CYS A 20 -0.76 4.19 -3.41
N GLY A 21 -1.50 3.33 -4.10
CA GLY A 21 -2.05 2.12 -3.49
C GLY A 21 -0.96 1.17 -3.00
N ASP A 22 0.10 0.97 -3.77
CA ASP A 22 1.20 0.10 -3.35
C ASP A 22 2.07 0.74 -2.25
N PHE A 23 2.20 2.06 -2.28
CA PHE A 23 2.77 2.83 -1.17
C PHE A 23 1.98 2.58 0.12
N GLY A 24 0.65 2.68 0.09
CA GLY A 24 -0.23 2.38 1.22
C GLY A 24 -0.16 0.91 1.66
N CYS A 25 -0.12 -0.04 0.73
CA CYS A 25 0.04 -1.47 1.02
C CYS A 25 1.32 -1.75 1.81
N ASN A 26 2.45 -1.17 1.40
CA ASN A 26 3.73 -1.35 2.10
C ASN A 26 3.72 -0.76 3.51
N ILE A 27 3.10 0.40 3.68
CA ILE A 27 2.95 1.04 5.00
C ILE A 27 2.10 0.16 5.92
N ILE A 28 0.92 -0.30 5.47
CA ILE A 28 0.03 -1.14 6.29
C ILE A 28 0.70 -2.46 6.64
N TYR A 29 1.34 -3.12 5.66
CA TYR A 29 2.05 -4.37 5.89
C TYR A 29 3.11 -4.23 6.98
N THR A 30 3.95 -3.21 6.88
CA THR A 30 5.03 -2.98 7.85
C THR A 30 4.48 -2.58 9.21
N ALA A 31 3.49 -1.68 9.26
CA ALA A 31 2.85 -1.24 10.50
C ALA A 31 2.17 -2.41 11.23
N MET A 32 1.44 -3.25 10.50
CA MET A 32 0.73 -4.39 11.08
C MET A 32 1.68 -5.48 11.56
N SER A 33 2.74 -5.77 10.79
CA SER A 33 3.78 -6.72 11.19
C SER A 33 4.48 -6.27 12.47
N ALA A 34 4.84 -4.99 12.58
CA ALA A 34 5.47 -4.44 13.76
C ALA A 34 4.50 -4.41 14.95
N PHE A 35 3.24 -4.00 14.76
CA PHE A 35 2.24 -4.01 15.82
C PHE A 35 2.09 -5.42 16.44
N LEU A 36 1.98 -6.46 15.62
CA LEU A 36 1.87 -7.84 16.10
C LEU A 36 3.13 -8.30 16.84
N LEU A 37 4.30 -7.90 16.36
CA LEU A 37 5.58 -8.22 16.99
C LEU A 37 5.69 -7.60 18.41
N PHE A 38 5.26 -6.34 18.56
CA PHE A 38 5.28 -5.63 19.85
C PHE A 38 4.10 -5.98 20.76
N SER A 39 3.06 -6.64 20.26
CA SER A 39 1.90 -7.11 21.06
C SER A 39 2.17 -8.37 21.85
N VAL A 40 3.38 -8.96 21.74
CA VAL A 40 3.75 -10.17 22.47
C VAL A 40 3.88 -9.88 23.96
N PRO A 41 3.13 -10.58 24.86
CA PRO A 41 3.24 -10.37 26.30
C PRO A 41 4.65 -10.69 26.82
N ALA A 42 5.22 -9.79 27.62
CA ALA A 42 6.56 -9.96 28.18
C ALA A 42 6.67 -11.18 29.12
N SER A 43 5.54 -11.56 29.72
CA SER A 43 5.45 -12.67 30.69
C SER A 43 5.54 -14.09 30.10
N TRP A 44 5.45 -14.22 28.79
CA TRP A 44 5.51 -15.53 28.13
C TRP A 44 6.95 -16.09 28.11
N ALA A 45 7.06 -17.42 28.21
CA ALA A 45 8.33 -18.11 28.00
C ALA A 45 8.83 -17.95 26.54
N SER A 46 10.11 -18.20 26.30
CA SER A 46 10.72 -17.99 24.97
C SER A 46 10.07 -18.80 23.86
N THR A 47 9.70 -20.06 24.11
CA THR A 47 9.09 -20.96 23.12
C THR A 47 7.72 -20.48 22.63
N PRO A 48 6.73 -20.17 23.48
CA PRO A 48 5.44 -19.66 23.02
C PRO A 48 5.56 -18.29 22.32
N LYS A 49 6.52 -17.43 22.69
CA LYS A 49 6.81 -16.20 21.97
C LYS A 49 7.23 -16.46 20.53
N LEU A 50 8.16 -17.39 20.32
CA LEU A 50 8.62 -17.75 18.96
C LEU A 50 7.49 -18.32 18.11
N VAL A 51 6.67 -19.21 18.68
CA VAL A 51 5.52 -19.77 17.96
C VAL A 51 4.52 -18.67 17.57
N TYR A 52 4.20 -17.77 18.50
CA TYR A 52 3.30 -16.65 18.22
C TYR A 52 3.83 -15.76 17.10
N VAL A 53 5.08 -15.33 17.18
CA VAL A 53 5.71 -14.48 16.15
C VAL A 53 5.74 -15.19 14.80
N PHE A 54 6.07 -16.49 14.78
CA PHE A 54 6.10 -17.28 13.55
C PHE A 54 4.72 -17.37 12.89
N ILE A 55 3.68 -17.68 13.68
CA ILE A 55 2.31 -17.81 13.15
C ILE A 55 1.79 -16.45 12.68
N THR A 56 1.91 -15.41 13.50
CA THR A 56 1.38 -14.09 13.18
C THR A 56 2.11 -13.46 11.99
N TYR A 57 3.43 -13.62 11.90
CA TYR A 57 4.20 -13.14 10.76
C TYR A 57 3.78 -13.84 9.46
N ASN A 58 3.63 -15.16 9.47
CA ASN A 58 3.16 -15.91 8.29
C ASN A 58 1.72 -15.53 7.91
N LEU A 59 0.84 -15.33 8.88
CA LEU A 59 -0.54 -14.92 8.62
C LEU A 59 -0.59 -13.54 7.95
N VAL A 60 0.16 -12.58 8.46
CA VAL A 60 0.23 -11.23 7.86
C VAL A 60 0.87 -11.28 6.48
N SER A 61 2.01 -11.97 6.35
CA SER A 61 2.77 -12.00 5.10
C SER A 61 2.04 -12.76 4.00
N THR A 62 1.36 -13.87 4.32
CA THR A 62 0.74 -14.72 3.30
C THR A 62 -0.72 -14.35 3.07
N VAL A 63 -1.53 -14.24 4.11
CA VAL A 63 -2.97 -14.06 3.97
C VAL A 63 -3.33 -12.59 3.73
N ILE A 64 -2.92 -11.70 4.63
CA ILE A 64 -3.33 -10.30 4.59
C ILE A 64 -2.69 -9.58 3.41
N TYR A 65 -1.38 -9.77 3.21
CA TYR A 65 -0.68 -9.17 2.09
C TYR A 65 -1.23 -9.64 0.73
N THR A 66 -1.51 -10.94 0.59
CA THR A 66 -2.13 -11.48 -0.63
C THR A 66 -3.54 -10.94 -0.83
N ALA A 67 -4.36 -10.89 0.21
CA ALA A 67 -5.73 -10.37 0.14
C ALA A 67 -5.78 -8.90 -0.32
N ILE A 68 -4.79 -8.10 0.02
CA ILE A 68 -4.68 -6.71 -0.43
C ILE A 68 -4.10 -6.63 -1.85
N ASN A 69 -3.07 -7.41 -2.17
CA ASN A 69 -2.37 -7.31 -3.45
C ASN A 69 -3.12 -7.91 -4.63
N VAL A 70 -3.94 -8.95 -4.44
CA VAL A 70 -4.67 -9.60 -5.55
C VAL A 70 -5.67 -8.64 -6.20
N PRO A 71 -6.61 -8.00 -5.50
CA PRO A 71 -7.52 -7.05 -6.13
C PRO A 71 -6.79 -5.83 -6.69
N TYR A 72 -5.72 -5.39 -6.02
CA TYR A 72 -4.90 -4.28 -6.50
C TYR A 72 -4.16 -4.60 -7.80
N SER A 73 -3.67 -5.82 -7.96
CA SER A 73 -3.03 -6.29 -9.20
C SER A 73 -4.06 -6.45 -10.34
N ALA A 74 -5.29 -6.88 -10.02
CA ALA A 74 -6.38 -6.95 -10.98
C ALA A 74 -6.77 -5.56 -11.53
N LEU A 75 -6.69 -4.51 -10.71
CA LEU A 75 -6.94 -3.13 -11.13
C LEU A 75 -6.05 -2.70 -12.30
N ASN A 76 -4.79 -3.15 -12.34
CA ASN A 76 -3.89 -2.89 -13.47
C ASN A 76 -4.47 -3.39 -14.81
N ALA A 77 -5.09 -4.58 -14.81
CA ALA A 77 -5.72 -5.14 -16.00
C ALA A 77 -7.01 -4.40 -16.40
N LEU A 78 -7.72 -3.84 -15.42
CA LEU A 78 -8.97 -3.07 -15.66
C LEU A 78 -8.70 -1.63 -16.11
N MET A 79 -7.53 -1.08 -15.82
CA MET A 79 -7.16 0.28 -16.23
C MET A 79 -6.80 0.37 -17.71
N THR A 80 -6.12 -0.64 -18.27
CA THR A 80 -5.70 -0.63 -19.67
C THR A 80 -5.41 -2.03 -20.21
N GLN A 81 -5.70 -2.23 -21.51
CA GLN A 81 -5.33 -3.44 -22.25
C GLN A 81 -4.00 -3.30 -23.00
N ASP A 82 -3.46 -2.08 -23.13
CA ASP A 82 -2.20 -1.83 -23.81
C ASP A 82 -1.02 -2.36 -22.98
N PRO A 83 -0.20 -3.30 -23.50
CA PRO A 83 0.96 -3.83 -22.79
C PRO A 83 1.99 -2.77 -22.38
N TYR A 84 2.17 -1.72 -23.20
CA TYR A 84 3.09 -0.63 -22.89
C TYR A 84 2.60 0.18 -21.67
N GLU A 85 1.34 0.57 -21.67
CA GLU A 85 0.72 1.30 -20.54
C GLU A 85 0.75 0.48 -19.26
N ARG A 86 0.52 -0.85 -19.32
CA ARG A 86 0.66 -1.76 -18.17
C ARG A 86 2.09 -1.78 -17.61
N SER A 87 3.09 -1.79 -18.48
CA SER A 87 4.49 -1.73 -18.05
C SER A 87 4.80 -0.43 -17.32
N VAL A 88 4.31 0.70 -17.85
CA VAL A 88 4.48 2.01 -17.23
C VAL A 88 3.78 2.07 -15.85
N LEU A 89 2.56 1.56 -15.74
CA LEU A 89 1.83 1.46 -14.47
C LEU A 89 2.62 0.64 -13.44
N SER A 90 3.21 -0.48 -13.86
CA SER A 90 4.03 -1.33 -13.00
C SER A 90 5.31 -0.62 -12.52
N ILE A 91 5.92 0.22 -13.36
CA ILE A 91 7.08 1.04 -12.97
C ILE A 91 6.68 2.05 -11.89
N PHE A 92 5.59 2.79 -12.08
CA PHE A 92 5.09 3.72 -11.07
C PHE A 92 4.74 3.02 -9.75
N ARG A 93 4.11 1.84 -9.83
CA ARG A 93 3.83 0.99 -8.69
C ARG A 93 5.10 0.66 -7.91
N ASN A 94 6.12 0.11 -8.57
CA ASN A 94 7.37 -0.29 -7.92
C ASN A 94 8.12 0.92 -7.33
N LEU A 95 8.12 2.06 -8.01
CA LEU A 95 8.72 3.30 -7.53
C LEU A 95 8.06 3.76 -6.21
N LEU A 96 6.74 3.82 -6.17
CA LEU A 96 6.01 4.24 -4.98
C LEU A 96 6.06 3.18 -3.85
N ALA A 97 6.11 1.89 -4.18
CA ALA A 97 6.36 0.83 -3.19
C ALA A 97 7.71 1.02 -2.49
N THR A 98 8.77 1.28 -3.27
CA THR A 98 10.10 1.57 -2.74
C THR A 98 10.10 2.86 -1.90
N ALA A 99 9.43 3.90 -2.37
CA ALA A 99 9.29 5.14 -1.62
C ALA A 99 8.57 4.93 -0.27
N GLY A 100 7.52 4.08 -0.25
CA GLY A 100 6.82 3.69 0.98
C GLY A 100 7.75 3.01 1.99
N THR A 101 8.51 2.03 1.52
CA THR A 101 9.49 1.31 2.35
C THR A 101 10.55 2.25 2.90
N LEU A 102 11.11 3.13 2.06
CA LEU A 102 12.09 4.13 2.50
C LEU A 102 11.50 5.10 3.52
N THR A 103 10.27 5.56 3.31
CA THR A 103 9.57 6.46 4.24
C THR A 103 9.47 5.82 5.62
N ILE A 104 9.01 4.57 5.71
CA ILE A 104 8.90 3.89 7.00
C ILE A 104 10.28 3.74 7.65
N ASN A 105 11.27 3.22 6.93
CA ASN A 105 12.61 2.98 7.49
C ASN A 105 13.27 4.27 7.98
N THR A 106 13.06 5.39 7.28
CA THR A 106 13.67 6.67 7.64
C THR A 106 12.94 7.35 8.79
N PHE A 107 11.60 7.33 8.81
CA PHE A 107 10.81 8.12 9.76
C PHE A 107 10.41 7.36 11.02
N THR A 108 10.50 6.02 11.06
CA THR A 108 10.08 5.23 12.23
C THR A 108 10.88 5.61 13.47
N LEU A 109 12.20 5.58 13.41
CA LEU A 109 13.05 5.87 14.57
C LEU A 109 12.90 7.31 15.08
N PRO A 110 12.98 8.36 14.24
CA PRO A 110 12.74 9.73 14.69
C PRO A 110 11.36 9.94 15.32
N LEU A 111 10.31 9.32 14.78
CA LEU A 111 8.97 9.40 15.35
C LEU A 111 8.87 8.70 16.71
N VAL A 112 9.47 7.52 16.85
CA VAL A 112 9.49 6.78 18.13
C VAL A 112 10.25 7.56 19.20
N GLU A 113 11.38 8.18 18.86
CA GLU A 113 12.15 9.05 19.78
C GLU A 113 11.33 10.27 20.18
N TYR A 114 10.66 10.92 19.23
CA TYR A 114 9.78 12.06 19.50
C TYR A 114 8.63 11.72 20.46
N PHE A 115 8.07 10.52 20.37
CA PHE A 115 6.98 10.05 21.24
C PHE A 115 7.46 9.48 22.59
N GLY A 116 8.78 9.51 22.88
CA GLY A 116 9.33 9.16 24.19
C GLY A 116 9.96 7.77 24.30
N ASN A 117 10.28 7.12 23.18
CA ASN A 117 11.06 5.87 23.07
C ASN A 117 10.62 4.73 24.02
N ASN A 118 9.30 4.52 24.13
CA ASN A 118 8.69 3.45 24.93
C ASN A 118 7.73 2.61 24.08
N ALA A 119 7.21 1.50 24.63
CA ALA A 119 6.29 0.63 23.91
C ALA A 119 5.05 1.38 23.36
N ALA A 120 4.54 2.36 24.11
CA ALA A 120 3.43 3.21 23.66
C ALA A 120 3.83 4.15 22.51
N ALA A 121 5.10 4.57 22.43
CA ALA A 121 5.60 5.39 21.32
C ALA A 121 5.59 4.61 20.00
N TRP A 122 5.96 3.34 20.02
CA TRP A 122 5.85 2.46 18.85
C TRP A 122 4.42 2.34 18.35
N THR A 123 3.47 2.11 19.25
CA THR A 123 2.05 2.04 18.90
C THR A 123 1.56 3.35 18.24
N LYS A 124 1.90 4.51 18.82
CA LYS A 124 1.54 5.81 18.27
C LYS A 124 2.12 6.04 16.88
N THR A 125 3.39 5.69 16.69
CA THR A 125 4.07 5.80 15.39
C THR A 125 3.36 4.99 14.31
N PHE A 126 2.96 3.74 14.62
CA PHE A 126 2.24 2.91 13.65
C PHE A 126 0.81 3.38 13.39
N VAL A 127 0.15 3.98 14.37
CA VAL A 127 -1.15 4.65 14.14
C VAL A 127 -1.00 5.82 13.16
N VAL A 128 0.04 6.64 13.30
CA VAL A 128 0.33 7.73 12.34
C VAL A 128 0.54 7.17 10.92
N PHE A 129 1.34 6.13 10.77
CA PHE A 129 1.52 5.47 9.47
C PHE A 129 0.21 4.87 8.93
N GLY A 130 -0.65 4.36 9.79
CA GLY A 130 -1.99 3.91 9.40
C GLY A 130 -2.83 5.03 8.76
N PHE A 131 -2.82 6.23 9.32
CA PHE A 131 -3.49 7.38 8.70
C PHE A 131 -2.88 7.78 7.35
N VAL A 132 -1.55 7.75 7.24
CA VAL A 132 -0.87 8.01 5.95
C VAL A 132 -1.27 6.96 4.90
N ALA A 133 -1.36 5.70 5.28
CA ALA A 133 -1.79 4.63 4.39
C ALA A 133 -3.25 4.80 3.93
N ILE A 134 -4.17 5.17 4.83
CA ILE A 134 -5.56 5.46 4.48
C ILE A 134 -5.62 6.62 3.47
N ALA A 135 -4.87 7.69 3.69
CA ALA A 135 -4.80 8.81 2.74
C ALA A 135 -4.29 8.36 1.35
N ALA A 136 -3.28 7.49 1.31
CA ALA A 136 -2.75 6.93 0.07
C ALA A 136 -3.80 6.06 -0.67
N PHE A 137 -4.56 5.23 0.05
CA PHE A 137 -5.65 4.45 -0.55
C PHE A 137 -6.80 5.33 -1.07
N LEU A 138 -7.17 6.38 -0.35
CA LEU A 138 -8.16 7.35 -0.82
C LEU A 138 -7.66 8.04 -2.10
N CYS A 139 -6.38 8.41 -2.17
CA CYS A 139 -5.78 8.96 -3.38
C CYS A 139 -5.89 7.98 -4.56
N THR A 140 -5.63 6.69 -4.33
CA THR A 140 -5.79 5.64 -5.34
C THR A 140 -7.25 5.52 -5.77
N PHE A 141 -8.17 5.45 -4.83
CA PHE A 141 -9.60 5.27 -5.11
C PHE A 141 -10.17 6.41 -5.96
N PHE A 142 -9.86 7.66 -5.63
CA PHE A 142 -10.35 8.82 -6.37
C PHE A 142 -9.58 9.10 -7.66
N GLY A 143 -8.32 8.67 -7.75
CA GLY A 143 -7.46 8.99 -8.87
C GLY A 143 -7.40 7.91 -9.96
N THR A 144 -7.85 6.69 -9.71
CA THR A 144 -7.87 5.61 -10.71
C THR A 144 -9.24 5.44 -11.35
N LYS A 145 -9.26 5.08 -12.64
CA LYS A 145 -10.50 4.85 -13.42
C LYS A 145 -10.45 3.48 -14.08
N GLU A 146 -11.47 2.68 -13.87
CA GLU A 146 -11.70 1.44 -14.60
C GLU A 146 -12.23 1.74 -16.00
N ARG A 147 -11.43 1.49 -17.03
CA ARG A 147 -11.79 1.81 -18.42
C ARG A 147 -12.25 0.59 -19.20
N VAL A 148 -11.69 -0.57 -18.91
CA VAL A 148 -11.99 -1.81 -19.65
C VAL A 148 -13.42 -2.24 -19.39
N ARG A 149 -13.88 -2.19 -18.15
CA ARG A 149 -15.23 -2.56 -17.74
C ARG A 149 -16.29 -1.58 -18.27
N ALA A 150 -15.96 -0.30 -18.37
CA ALA A 150 -16.85 0.70 -18.95
C ALA A 150 -17.07 0.45 -20.46
N ALA A 151 -16.01 0.11 -21.20
CA ALA A 151 -16.09 -0.18 -22.62
C ALA A 151 -16.88 -1.47 -22.92
N GLU A 152 -16.81 -2.50 -22.07
CA GLU A 152 -17.56 -3.73 -22.19
C GLU A 152 -19.06 -3.50 -21.98
N ASN A 153 -19.44 -2.72 -20.98
CA ASN A 153 -20.83 -2.35 -20.73
C ASN A 153 -21.44 -1.48 -21.83
N GLU A 154 -20.65 -0.63 -22.50
CA GLU A 154 -21.12 0.16 -23.65
C GLU A 154 -21.30 -0.71 -24.91
N GLY A 155 -20.53 -1.80 -25.05
CA GLY A 155 -20.66 -2.77 -26.16
C GLY A 155 -21.86 -3.71 -26.03
N GLU A 156 -22.36 -3.97 -24.82
CA GLU A 156 -23.54 -4.80 -24.58
C GLU A 156 -24.88 -4.07 -24.81
N VAL A 157 -24.85 -2.75 -24.91
CA VAL A 157 -26.06 -1.91 -25.07
C VAL A 157 -26.34 -1.58 -26.56
N GLN A 158 -25.49 -2.00 -27.50
CA GLN A 158 -25.68 -1.88 -28.95
C GLN A 158 -26.07 -3.22 -29.58
#